data_b1663657375e62e5ba75c64d69a6813a
#
_entry.id   b1663657375e62e5ba75c64d69a6813a
#
_cell.length_a   1.000
_cell.length_b   1.000
_cell.length_c   1.000
_cell.angle_alpha   90.00
_cell.angle_beta   90.00
_cell.angle_gamma   90.00
#
_symmetry.space_group_name_H-M   'P 1'
#
loop_
_entity.id
_entity.type
_entity.pdbx_description
1 polymer ?
#
loop_
_entity_poly.entity_id
_entity_poly.type
_entity_poly.pdbx_seq_one_letter_code
_entity_poly.pdbx_strand_id
1 'polypeptide(L)'
;MKRTILAAQRGFTLIELMIVVAIIGILAAIALPQYQTYMVKSKLVEATTDLDSAKIAVAEAYSSGNNTFPATASAPISVTKNLNAVYVSNVAYNSTAATTASVVLTLTGTGNSNVDGKFLGIFGLGKTDGTVLWTCGTAAAATSETAGAVVATYPYLPAPCQN
;
A
#
# COMPACT_ATOMS: atom_id res chain seq x y z
N MET A 1 4.54 37.62 -65.72
CA MET A 1 3.59 37.76 -64.60
C MET A 1 3.50 36.44 -63.84
N LYS A 2 4.03 36.32 -62.60
CA LYS A 2 3.93 35.11 -61.75
C LYS A 2 2.60 35.19 -60.98
N ARG A 3 1.68 34.28 -61.26
CA ARG A 3 0.44 34.12 -60.46
C ARG A 3 0.80 33.35 -59.19
N THR A 4 0.75 34.01 -58.05
CA THR A 4 0.82 33.38 -56.73
C THR A 4 -0.55 32.77 -56.45
N ILE A 5 -0.60 31.44 -56.42
CA ILE A 5 -1.80 30.70 -55.98
C ILE A 5 -1.83 30.81 -54.46
N LEU A 6 -2.73 31.61 -53.90
CA LEU A 6 -3.03 31.65 -52.49
C LEU A 6 -3.74 30.34 -52.13
N ALA A 7 -3.04 29.44 -51.45
CA ALA A 7 -3.66 28.25 -50.88
C ALA A 7 -4.72 28.68 -49.86
N ALA A 8 -5.99 28.29 -50.08
CA ALA A 8 -7.07 28.55 -49.14
C ALA A 8 -6.78 27.83 -47.81
N GLN A 9 -6.46 28.59 -46.76
CA GLN A 9 -6.34 28.06 -45.41
C GLN A 9 -7.73 27.64 -44.93
N ARG A 10 -7.89 26.33 -44.72
CA ARG A 10 -9.09 25.77 -44.08
C ARG A 10 -9.01 26.07 -42.57
N GLY A 11 -9.95 26.86 -42.08
CA GLY A 11 -10.08 27.10 -40.63
C GLY A 11 -10.80 25.93 -39.94
N PHE A 12 -10.48 25.71 -38.67
CA PHE A 12 -11.20 24.75 -37.83
C PHE A 12 -12.64 25.23 -37.58
N THR A 13 -13.60 24.34 -37.66
CA THR A 13 -14.99 24.67 -37.32
C THR A 13 -15.16 24.66 -35.80
N LEU A 14 -16.04 25.49 -35.27
CA LEU A 14 -16.32 25.55 -33.82
C LEU A 14 -16.86 24.21 -33.31
N ILE A 15 -17.63 23.49 -34.12
CA ILE A 15 -18.20 22.19 -33.77
C ILE A 15 -17.12 21.10 -33.68
N GLU A 16 -16.09 21.11 -34.54
CA GLU A 16 -14.97 20.17 -34.45
C GLU A 16 -14.22 20.37 -33.14
N LEU A 17 -13.98 21.61 -32.72
CA LEU A 17 -13.32 21.89 -31.45
C LEU A 17 -14.19 21.44 -30.25
N MET A 18 -15.51 21.70 -30.28
CA MET A 18 -16.44 21.33 -29.24
C MET A 18 -16.48 19.79 -29.02
N ILE A 19 -16.53 19.02 -30.11
CA ILE A 19 -16.56 17.56 -30.02
C ILE A 19 -15.24 17.04 -29.40
N VAL A 20 -14.11 17.57 -29.80
CA VAL A 20 -12.80 17.15 -29.30
C VAL A 20 -12.68 17.40 -27.80
N VAL A 21 -13.03 18.62 -27.34
CA VAL A 21 -12.95 18.91 -25.89
C VAL A 21 -13.96 18.11 -25.07
N ALA A 22 -15.13 17.80 -25.63
CA ALA A 22 -16.11 16.95 -24.96
C ALA A 22 -15.58 15.52 -24.78
N ILE A 23 -14.95 14.93 -25.81
CA ILE A 23 -14.35 13.59 -25.73
C ILE A 23 -13.19 13.58 -24.72
N ILE A 24 -12.30 14.58 -24.77
CA ILE A 24 -11.19 14.71 -23.80
C ILE A 24 -11.74 14.81 -22.38
N GLY A 25 -12.80 15.58 -22.16
CA GLY A 25 -13.45 15.72 -20.86
C GLY A 25 -13.96 14.39 -20.30
N ILE A 26 -14.61 13.57 -21.13
CA ILE A 26 -15.09 12.24 -20.74
C ILE A 26 -13.92 11.30 -20.41
N LEU A 27 -12.89 11.28 -21.25
CA LEU A 27 -11.72 10.45 -21.02
C LEU A 27 -10.97 10.87 -19.75
N ALA A 28 -10.79 12.16 -19.51
CA ALA A 28 -10.15 12.69 -18.32
C ALA A 28 -10.93 12.35 -17.04
N ALA A 29 -12.26 12.40 -17.07
CA ALA A 29 -13.11 12.08 -15.92
C ALA A 29 -12.91 10.63 -15.44
N ILE A 30 -12.59 9.69 -16.33
CA ILE A 30 -12.30 8.29 -15.99
C ILE A 30 -10.83 8.09 -15.63
N ALA A 31 -9.92 8.75 -16.35
CA ALA A 31 -8.48 8.53 -16.20
C ALA A 31 -7.90 9.11 -14.91
N LEU A 32 -8.35 10.29 -14.47
CA LEU A 32 -7.79 10.97 -13.28
C LEU A 32 -7.93 10.15 -11.99
N PRO A 33 -9.09 9.59 -11.61
CA PRO A 33 -9.22 8.81 -10.39
C PRO A 33 -8.41 7.51 -10.46
N GLN A 34 -8.30 6.89 -11.62
CA GLN A 34 -7.46 5.70 -11.80
C GLN A 34 -5.97 6.01 -11.63
N TYR A 35 -5.52 7.14 -12.19
CA TYR A 35 -4.15 7.60 -12.01
C TYR A 35 -3.82 7.88 -10.54
N GLN A 36 -4.72 8.53 -9.80
CA GLN A 36 -4.54 8.77 -8.36
C GLN A 36 -4.42 7.46 -7.57
N THR A 37 -5.28 6.48 -7.86
CA THR A 37 -5.21 5.15 -7.24
C THR A 37 -3.88 4.46 -7.55
N TYR A 38 -3.42 4.52 -8.79
CA TYR A 38 -2.14 3.97 -9.21
C TYR A 38 -0.96 4.61 -8.45
N MET A 39 -0.97 5.93 -8.33
CA MET A 39 0.06 6.68 -7.58
C MET A 39 0.10 6.28 -6.10
N VAL A 40 -1.05 6.10 -5.46
CA VAL A 40 -1.10 5.64 -4.06
C VAL A 40 -0.57 4.21 -3.96
N LYS A 41 -0.96 3.30 -4.86
CA LYS A 41 -0.43 1.92 -4.89
C LYS A 41 1.09 1.89 -5.02
N SER A 42 1.67 2.71 -5.88
CA SER A 42 3.13 2.75 -6.06
C SER A 42 3.86 3.23 -4.80
N LYS A 43 3.26 4.16 -4.04
CA LYS A 43 3.79 4.61 -2.76
C LYS A 43 3.75 3.51 -1.69
N LEU A 44 2.69 2.68 -1.69
CA LEU A 44 2.53 1.59 -0.74
C LEU A 44 3.47 0.39 -0.98
N VAL A 45 4.20 0.36 -2.11
CA VAL A 45 5.24 -0.65 -2.34
C VAL A 45 6.33 -0.58 -1.27
N GLU A 46 6.67 0.61 -0.77
CA GLU A 46 7.59 0.78 0.36
C GLU A 46 7.10 -0.02 1.58
N ALA A 47 5.86 0.20 2.00
CA ALA A 47 5.27 -0.48 3.16
C ALA A 47 5.22 -2.01 2.98
N THR A 48 4.88 -2.50 1.79
CA THR A 48 4.86 -3.95 1.53
C THR A 48 6.26 -4.56 1.54
N THR A 49 7.27 -3.84 1.06
CA THR A 49 8.67 -4.27 1.11
C THR A 49 9.19 -4.34 2.54
N ASP A 50 8.84 -3.35 3.37
CA ASP A 50 9.18 -3.35 4.79
C ASP A 50 8.52 -4.53 5.53
N LEU A 51 7.25 -4.84 5.22
CA LEU A 51 6.55 -6.01 5.77
C LEU A 51 7.19 -7.34 5.34
N ASP A 52 7.61 -7.46 4.08
CA ASP A 52 8.28 -8.68 3.59
C ASP A 52 9.63 -8.90 4.30
N SER A 53 10.38 -7.83 4.53
CA SER A 53 11.63 -7.88 5.30
C SER A 53 11.37 -8.28 6.76
N ALA A 54 10.36 -7.70 7.39
CA ALA A 54 9.96 -8.01 8.74
C ALA A 54 9.47 -9.46 8.89
N LYS A 55 8.70 -9.95 7.89
CA LYS A 55 8.23 -11.34 7.83
C LYS A 55 9.37 -12.35 7.92
N ILE A 56 10.46 -12.12 7.20
CA ILE A 56 11.64 -13.00 7.20
C ILE A 56 12.27 -13.01 8.58
N ALA A 57 12.54 -11.85 9.17
CA ALA A 57 13.19 -11.73 10.48
C ALA A 57 12.36 -12.34 11.61
N VAL A 58 11.03 -12.14 11.58
CA VAL A 58 10.13 -12.70 12.59
C VAL A 58 9.99 -14.22 12.43
N ALA A 59 9.96 -14.74 11.19
CA ALA A 59 9.92 -16.18 10.94
C ALA A 59 11.22 -16.87 11.41
N GLU A 60 12.38 -16.25 11.16
CA GLU A 60 13.67 -16.73 11.67
C GLU A 60 13.71 -16.75 13.20
N ALA A 61 13.24 -15.68 13.85
CA ALA A 61 13.17 -15.61 15.31
C ALA A 61 12.24 -16.68 15.88
N TYR A 62 11.13 -17.00 15.22
CA TYR A 62 10.21 -18.07 15.63
C TYR A 62 10.89 -19.44 15.60
N SER A 63 11.53 -19.78 14.48
CA SER A 63 12.18 -21.08 14.30
C SER A 63 13.38 -21.27 15.23
N SER A 64 14.18 -20.21 15.45
CA SER A 64 15.32 -20.23 16.37
C SER A 64 14.91 -20.18 17.86
N GLY A 65 13.73 -19.60 18.14
CA GLY A 65 13.14 -19.48 19.48
C GLY A 65 12.37 -20.72 19.96
N ASN A 66 12.67 -21.90 19.43
CA ASN A 66 11.99 -23.16 19.78
C ASN A 66 10.47 -23.10 19.55
N ASN A 67 10.07 -22.61 18.36
CA ASN A 67 8.68 -22.44 17.94
C ASN A 67 7.88 -21.49 18.86
N THR A 68 8.55 -20.44 19.31
CA THR A 68 7.96 -19.41 20.16
C THR A 68 8.30 -18.04 19.61
N PHE A 69 7.31 -17.21 19.39
CA PHE A 69 7.57 -15.81 19.03
C PHE A 69 8.17 -15.05 20.20
N PRO A 70 9.20 -14.22 19.97
CA PRO A 70 9.70 -13.30 20.98
C PRO A 70 8.57 -12.41 21.51
N ALA A 71 8.58 -12.10 22.80
CA ALA A 71 7.63 -11.16 23.39
C ALA A 71 7.78 -9.76 22.75
N THR A 72 6.71 -8.96 22.77
CA THR A 72 6.70 -7.59 22.21
C THR A 72 7.89 -6.73 22.68
N ALA A 73 8.32 -6.87 23.94
CA ALA A 73 9.47 -6.15 24.47
C ALA A 73 10.83 -6.59 23.90
N SER A 74 10.89 -7.76 23.26
CA SER A 74 12.09 -8.36 22.66
C SER A 74 11.92 -8.51 21.14
N ALA A 75 11.33 -7.50 20.49
CA ALA A 75 11.02 -7.53 19.07
C ALA A 75 12.24 -7.95 18.22
N PRO A 76 12.11 -8.90 17.30
CA PRO A 76 13.21 -9.35 16.44
C PRO A 76 13.51 -8.37 15.29
N ILE A 77 12.72 -7.32 15.18
CA ILE A 77 12.83 -6.25 14.18
C ILE A 77 12.97 -4.89 14.86
N SER A 78 13.47 -3.92 14.12
CA SER A 78 13.43 -2.52 14.57
C SER A 78 11.99 -2.02 14.60
N VAL A 79 11.52 -1.64 15.79
CA VAL A 79 10.19 -1.02 15.97
C VAL A 79 10.23 0.50 15.76
N THR A 80 11.37 1.04 15.34
CA THR A 80 11.50 2.41 14.90
C THR A 80 11.39 2.44 13.37
N LYS A 81 10.69 3.43 12.83
CA LYS A 81 10.61 3.58 11.38
C LYS A 81 12.02 3.70 10.78
N ASN A 82 12.22 3.12 9.61
CA ASN A 82 13.42 3.36 8.83
C ASN A 82 13.56 4.88 8.55
N LEU A 83 14.77 5.43 8.75
CA LEU A 83 15.03 6.85 8.51
C LEU A 83 14.72 7.31 7.08
N ASN A 84 14.79 6.38 6.12
CA ASN A 84 14.49 6.64 4.71
C ASN A 84 13.01 6.37 4.35
N ALA A 85 12.20 5.86 5.28
CA ALA A 85 10.80 5.59 5.02
C ALA A 85 10.02 6.90 4.91
N VAL A 86 9.33 7.06 3.78
CA VAL A 86 8.51 8.24 3.46
C VAL A 86 7.03 7.97 3.73
N TYR A 87 6.58 6.75 3.42
CA TYR A 87 5.16 6.36 3.47
C TYR A 87 4.81 5.51 4.68
N VAL A 88 5.77 5.26 5.58
CA VAL A 88 5.59 4.60 6.87
C VAL A 88 5.99 5.56 7.99
N SER A 89 5.09 5.81 8.94
CA SER A 89 5.35 6.70 10.09
C SER A 89 5.72 5.92 11.36
N ASN A 90 5.25 4.70 11.50
CA ASN A 90 5.52 3.86 12.66
C ASN A 90 5.52 2.38 12.29
N VAL A 91 6.33 1.60 13.01
CA VAL A 91 6.41 0.14 12.94
C VAL A 91 6.11 -0.41 14.32
N ALA A 92 5.18 -1.33 14.44
CA ALA A 92 4.86 -2.00 15.69
C ALA A 92 4.99 -3.51 15.52
N TYR A 93 5.68 -4.15 16.44
CA TYR A 93 5.69 -5.60 16.59
C TYR A 93 4.86 -5.95 17.82
N ASN A 94 3.93 -6.89 17.68
CA ASN A 94 3.08 -7.34 18.76
C ASN A 94 3.12 -8.87 18.84
N SER A 95 3.28 -9.39 20.03
CA SER A 95 3.22 -10.81 20.35
C SER A 95 2.89 -10.96 21.83
N THR A 96 1.65 -11.29 22.12
CA THR A 96 1.17 -11.56 23.49
C THR A 96 1.09 -13.05 23.78
N ALA A 97 1.08 -13.89 22.74
CA ALA A 97 1.08 -15.35 22.85
C ALA A 97 2.27 -15.95 22.10
N ALA A 98 2.76 -17.08 22.62
CA ALA A 98 3.90 -17.78 22.02
C ALA A 98 3.73 -18.17 20.54
N THR A 99 2.48 -18.34 20.09
CA THR A 99 2.15 -18.81 18.75
C THR A 99 1.58 -17.75 17.81
N THR A 100 1.41 -16.51 18.28
CA THR A 100 0.90 -15.41 17.44
C THR A 100 1.84 -14.22 17.49
N ALA A 101 2.07 -13.62 16.35
CA ALA A 101 2.79 -12.34 16.26
C ALA A 101 2.26 -11.52 15.09
N SER A 102 2.38 -10.22 15.19
CA SER A 102 2.07 -9.30 14.09
C SER A 102 3.13 -8.23 13.93
N VAL A 103 3.29 -7.76 12.70
CA VAL A 103 4.01 -6.53 12.40
C VAL A 103 3.03 -5.59 11.72
N VAL A 104 2.79 -4.43 12.32
CA VAL A 104 1.82 -3.44 11.86
C VAL A 104 2.53 -2.12 11.58
N LEU A 105 2.35 -1.63 10.37
CA LEU A 105 2.85 -0.34 9.91
C LEU A 105 1.74 0.70 9.95
N THR A 106 2.07 1.91 10.37
CA THR A 106 1.18 3.08 10.22
C THR A 106 1.54 3.80 8.95
N LEU A 107 0.58 3.88 8.02
CA LEU A 107 0.75 4.52 6.72
C LEU A 107 0.65 6.04 6.82
N THR A 108 1.41 6.77 5.99
CA THR A 108 1.42 8.23 5.99
C THR A 108 1.91 8.78 4.65
N GLY A 109 1.70 10.06 4.40
CA GLY A 109 2.35 10.78 3.27
C GLY A 109 1.86 10.39 1.87
N THR A 110 0.85 9.55 1.77
CA THR A 110 0.35 9.12 0.44
C THR A 110 -0.47 10.22 -0.24
N GLY A 111 -1.03 11.16 0.54
CA GLY A 111 -1.94 12.20 0.09
C GLY A 111 -3.39 11.70 -0.08
N ASN A 112 -3.72 10.54 0.47
CA ASN A 112 -5.05 9.96 0.43
C ASN A 112 -5.55 9.67 1.85
N SER A 113 -6.66 10.30 2.25
CA SER A 113 -7.23 10.17 3.59
C SER A 113 -7.77 8.77 3.93
N ASN A 114 -8.05 7.94 2.92
CA ASN A 114 -8.44 6.55 3.13
C ASN A 114 -7.23 5.64 3.45
N VAL A 115 -6.01 6.15 3.30
CA VAL A 115 -4.76 5.41 3.50
C VAL A 115 -3.93 6.02 4.61
N ASP A 116 -3.79 7.35 4.63
CA ASP A 116 -2.99 8.06 5.62
C ASP A 116 -3.60 7.90 7.02
N GLY A 117 -2.77 7.53 7.99
CA GLY A 117 -3.18 7.21 9.35
C GLY A 117 -3.83 5.83 9.52
N LYS A 118 -3.90 5.01 8.46
CA LYS A 118 -4.39 3.63 8.54
C LYS A 118 -3.24 2.65 8.76
N PHE A 119 -3.61 1.43 9.11
CA PHE A 119 -2.68 0.39 9.50
C PHE A 119 -2.68 -0.74 8.49
N LEU A 120 -1.50 -1.15 8.07
CA LEU A 120 -1.25 -2.31 7.21
C LEU A 120 -0.31 -3.26 7.96
N GLY A 121 -0.62 -4.54 7.98
CA GLY A 121 0.19 -5.48 8.75
C GLY A 121 0.25 -6.87 8.14
N ILE A 122 1.18 -7.64 8.69
CA ILE A 122 1.26 -9.08 8.53
C ILE A 122 1.00 -9.73 9.89
N PHE A 123 0.24 -10.80 9.86
CA PHE A 123 -0.22 -11.55 11.03
C PHE A 123 0.27 -12.99 10.89
N GLY A 124 1.13 -13.41 11.82
CA GLY A 124 1.76 -14.72 11.84
C GLY A 124 1.09 -15.64 12.83
N LEU A 125 0.76 -16.84 12.39
CA LEU A 125 0.35 -17.97 13.22
C LEU A 125 1.42 -19.05 13.15
N GLY A 126 2.14 -19.25 14.24
CA GLY A 126 3.17 -20.27 14.37
C GLY A 126 2.59 -21.67 14.45
N LYS A 127 3.24 -22.61 13.81
CA LYS A 127 2.91 -24.03 13.81
C LYS A 127 3.96 -24.84 14.55
N THR A 128 3.57 -26.00 15.04
CA THR A 128 4.46 -26.91 15.80
C THR A 128 5.62 -27.47 14.97
N ASP A 129 5.52 -27.41 13.64
CA ASP A 129 6.59 -27.81 12.72
C ASP A 129 7.67 -26.74 12.48
N GLY A 130 7.57 -25.60 13.17
CA GLY A 130 8.51 -24.46 13.03
C GLY A 130 8.15 -23.49 11.90
N THR A 131 7.11 -23.77 11.15
CA THR A 131 6.63 -22.86 10.08
C THR A 131 5.67 -21.81 10.64
N VAL A 132 5.53 -20.70 9.92
CA VAL A 132 4.59 -19.64 10.26
C VAL A 132 3.62 -19.44 9.10
N LEU A 133 2.33 -19.50 9.37
CA LEU A 133 1.29 -19.11 8.42
C LEU A 133 1.10 -17.59 8.48
N TRP A 134 1.29 -16.92 7.36
CA TRP A 134 1.19 -15.46 7.28
C TRP A 134 -0.08 -15.02 6.57
N THR A 135 -0.75 -14.03 7.15
CA THR A 135 -1.86 -13.31 6.54
C THR A 135 -1.48 -11.83 6.43
N CYS A 136 -1.54 -11.25 5.23
CA CYS A 136 -1.44 -9.81 5.05
C CYS A 136 -2.84 -9.21 5.15
N GLY A 137 -2.98 -8.06 5.80
CA GLY A 137 -4.27 -7.38 5.93
C GLY A 137 -4.16 -6.00 6.54
N THR A 138 -5.28 -5.30 6.56
CA THR A 138 -5.40 -4.05 7.33
C THR A 138 -5.53 -4.37 8.82
N ALA A 139 -5.31 -3.37 9.67
CA ALA A 139 -5.47 -3.49 11.11
C ALA A 139 -6.35 -2.34 11.66
N ALA A 140 -7.02 -2.57 12.77
CA ALA A 140 -7.80 -1.54 13.45
C ALA A 140 -6.91 -0.58 14.25
N ALA A 141 -5.77 -1.06 14.74
CA ALA A 141 -4.79 -0.31 15.53
C ALA A 141 -3.37 -0.86 15.30
N ALA A 142 -2.35 -0.08 15.67
CA ALA A 142 -0.96 -0.52 15.62
C ALA A 142 -0.67 -1.73 16.53
N THR A 143 -1.47 -1.94 17.56
CA THR A 143 -1.35 -3.05 18.53
C THR A 143 -2.16 -4.28 18.14
N SER A 144 -2.79 -4.30 16.96
CA SER A 144 -3.61 -5.44 16.52
C SER A 144 -2.76 -6.67 16.25
N GLU A 145 -3.17 -7.83 16.78
CA GLU A 145 -2.54 -9.14 16.51
C GLU A 145 -3.31 -9.96 15.46
N THR A 146 -4.42 -9.44 14.96
CA THR A 146 -5.25 -10.04 13.91
C THR A 146 -5.59 -9.03 12.85
N ALA A 147 -5.77 -9.49 11.61
CA ALA A 147 -6.25 -8.65 10.53
C ALA A 147 -7.64 -8.08 10.84
N GLY A 148 -7.84 -6.81 10.50
CA GLY A 148 -9.10 -6.11 10.63
C GLY A 148 -9.59 -5.62 9.26
N ALA A 149 -10.91 -5.54 9.07
CA ALA A 149 -11.51 -5.15 7.79
C ALA A 149 -11.62 -3.62 7.65
N VAL A 150 -10.54 -2.94 7.25
CA VAL A 150 -10.58 -1.50 6.91
C VAL A 150 -10.82 -1.36 5.41
N VAL A 151 -12.04 -1.60 4.98
CA VAL A 151 -12.47 -1.72 3.57
C VAL A 151 -12.12 -0.49 2.72
N ALA A 152 -12.14 0.72 3.31
CA ALA A 152 -11.80 1.95 2.61
C ALA A 152 -10.37 1.97 2.03
N THR A 153 -9.45 1.19 2.61
CA THR A 153 -8.05 1.09 2.17
C THR A 153 -7.85 0.06 1.04
N TYR A 154 -8.76 -0.91 0.89
CA TYR A 154 -8.62 -2.04 -0.04
C TYR A 154 -8.33 -1.67 -1.50
N PRO A 155 -8.96 -0.63 -2.11
CA PRO A 155 -8.67 -0.27 -3.50
C PRO A 155 -7.19 0.08 -3.76
N TYR A 156 -6.44 0.40 -2.71
CA TYR A 156 -5.04 0.83 -2.78
C TYR A 156 -4.05 -0.29 -2.42
N LEU A 157 -4.52 -1.40 -1.86
CA LEU A 157 -3.68 -2.53 -1.42
C LEU A 157 -3.54 -3.61 -2.50
N PRO A 158 -2.46 -4.41 -2.44
CA PRO A 158 -2.37 -5.66 -3.20
C PRO A 158 -3.47 -6.64 -2.78
N ALA A 159 -3.93 -7.46 -3.72
CA ALA A 159 -5.01 -8.42 -3.48
C ALA A 159 -4.81 -9.34 -2.23
N PRO A 160 -3.59 -9.85 -1.93
CA PRO A 160 -3.36 -10.67 -0.73
C PRO A 160 -3.54 -9.92 0.59
N CYS A 161 -3.56 -8.58 0.58
CA CYS A 161 -3.68 -7.74 1.78
C CYS A 161 -5.06 -7.09 1.93
N GLN A 162 -6.04 -7.52 1.15
CA GLN A 162 -7.43 -7.04 1.19
C GLN A 162 -8.30 -7.93 2.12
N ASN A 163 -7.80 -8.18 3.34
CA ASN A 163 -8.46 -8.97 4.39
C ASN A 163 -8.73 -8.11 5.61
#